data_028a9a1c7984c950030e5c41abc282b3
#
_entry.id   028a9a1c7984c950030e5c41abc282b3
#
_cell.length_a   1.000
_cell.length_b   1.000
_cell.length_c   1.000
_cell.angle_alpha   90.00
_cell.angle_beta   90.00
_cell.angle_gamma   90.00
#
_symmetry.space_group_name_H-M   'P 1'
#
loop_
_entity.id
_entity.type
_entity.pdbx_description
1 polymer ?
#
loop_
_entity_poly.entity_id
_entity_poly.type
_entity_poly.pdbx_seq_one_letter_code
_entity_poly.pdbx_strand_id
1 'polypeptide(L)'
;MVEIALFNVLSSSAAVTALAATRIYPAALPKDPTLPAVVYRFITSTAQPTMDTAGRSRSRLQLECFGETYADAVTLRKAVVQTLAGFRSAEFQSQVFNPTADDGFDQDLLQYVAIAEAYVFFAV
;
A
#
# COMPACT_ATOMS: atom_id res chain seq x y z
N MET A 1 2.34 -11.75 11.02
CA MET A 1 1.71 -10.43 11.13
C MET A 1 1.60 -9.81 9.74
N VAL A 2 0.40 -9.41 9.37
CA VAL A 2 0.11 -8.98 7.99
C VAL A 2 0.86 -7.70 7.59
N GLU A 3 1.08 -6.80 8.53
CA GLU A 3 1.80 -5.55 8.27
C GLU A 3 3.24 -5.81 7.84
N ILE A 4 3.90 -6.75 8.49
CA ILE A 4 5.27 -7.14 8.15
C ILE A 4 5.29 -7.87 6.81
N ALA A 5 4.32 -8.76 6.58
CA ALA A 5 4.21 -9.48 5.32
C ALA A 5 3.99 -8.52 4.14
N LEU A 6 3.15 -7.51 4.32
CA LEU A 6 2.92 -6.48 3.30
C LEU A 6 4.20 -5.70 3.00
N PHE A 7 4.90 -5.26 4.05
CA PHE A 7 6.18 -4.58 3.90
C PHE A 7 7.17 -5.43 3.10
N ASN A 8 7.27 -6.72 3.42
CA ASN A 8 8.18 -7.63 2.73
C ASN A 8 7.84 -7.77 1.25
N VAL A 9 6.54 -7.85 0.92
CA VAL A 9 6.11 -7.94 -0.48
C VAL A 9 6.47 -6.69 -1.26
N LEU A 10 6.18 -5.50 -0.70
CA LEU A 10 6.49 -4.24 -1.37
C LEU A 10 8.00 -4.04 -1.50
N SER A 11 8.76 -4.34 -0.45
CA SER A 11 10.21 -4.16 -0.46
C SER A 11 10.94 -5.19 -1.32
N SER A 12 10.29 -6.28 -1.67
CA SER A 12 10.83 -7.30 -2.57
C SER A 12 10.45 -7.10 -4.04
N SER A 13 9.53 -6.17 -4.31
CA SER A 13 9.09 -5.89 -5.68
C SER A 13 10.12 -5.02 -6.38
N ALA A 14 10.71 -5.53 -7.47
CA ALA A 14 11.67 -4.75 -8.26
C ALA A 14 11.04 -3.48 -8.84
N ALA A 15 9.77 -3.53 -9.23
CA ALA A 15 9.07 -2.38 -9.78
C ALA A 15 8.93 -1.25 -8.75
N VAL A 16 8.63 -1.60 -7.50
CA VAL A 16 8.48 -0.62 -6.41
C VAL A 16 9.84 -0.12 -5.95
N THR A 17 10.80 -1.01 -5.74
CA THR A 17 12.12 -0.62 -5.23
C THR A 17 12.95 0.16 -6.24
N ALA A 18 12.69 0.00 -7.53
CA ALA A 18 13.33 0.83 -8.56
C ALA A 18 12.96 2.30 -8.41
N LEU A 19 11.79 2.60 -7.85
CA LEU A 19 11.30 3.97 -7.67
C LEU A 19 11.48 4.47 -6.23
N ALA A 20 11.09 3.67 -5.26
CA ALA A 20 11.06 4.07 -3.85
C ALA A 20 12.22 3.53 -3.01
N ALA A 21 13.04 2.63 -3.57
CA ALA A 21 14.11 1.95 -2.84
C ALA A 21 13.55 1.32 -1.55
N THR A 22 14.06 1.69 -0.38
CA THR A 22 13.57 1.20 0.90
C THR A 22 12.60 2.16 1.58
N ARG A 23 12.15 3.19 0.89
CA ARG A 23 11.27 4.23 1.45
C ARG A 23 9.82 3.79 1.43
N ILE A 24 9.50 2.81 2.25
CA ILE A 24 8.17 2.23 2.42
C ILE A 24 7.85 2.29 3.91
N TYR A 25 6.87 3.09 4.29
CA TYR A 25 6.63 3.45 5.67
C TYR A 25 5.21 3.12 6.12
N PRO A 26 5.02 2.62 7.35
CA PRO A 26 3.69 2.47 7.91
C PRO A 26 3.18 3.81 8.46
N ALA A 27 1.92 4.08 8.24
CA ALA A 27 1.13 5.16 8.82
C ALA A 27 1.51 6.57 8.41
N ALA A 28 2.79 6.95 8.38
CA ALA A 28 3.19 8.32 8.07
C ALA A 28 4.61 8.38 7.50
N LEU A 29 4.87 9.45 6.75
CA LEU A 29 6.23 9.74 6.29
C LEU A 29 7.09 10.21 7.47
N PRO A 30 8.40 9.92 7.45
CA PRO A 30 9.32 10.51 8.41
C PRO A 30 9.45 12.02 8.16
N LYS A 31 10.04 12.72 9.12
CA LYS A 31 10.38 14.13 8.95
C LYS A 31 11.41 14.28 7.84
N ASP A 32 11.25 15.28 6.98
CA ASP A 32 12.13 15.55 5.85
C ASP A 32 12.34 14.31 4.96
N PRO A 33 11.25 13.77 4.40
CA PRO A 33 11.35 12.51 3.65
C PRO A 33 12.06 12.69 2.32
N THR A 34 12.76 11.64 1.89
CA THR A 34 13.25 11.54 0.52
C THR A 34 12.15 10.92 -0.33
N LEU A 35 11.87 11.50 -1.49
CA LEU A 35 10.82 11.03 -2.39
C LEU A 35 11.44 10.44 -3.66
N PRO A 36 10.76 9.52 -4.33
CA PRO A 36 9.43 8.95 -4.05
C PRO A 36 9.41 8.04 -2.82
N ALA A 37 8.25 7.97 -2.16
CA ALA A 37 8.06 7.13 -0.99
C ALA A 37 6.62 6.60 -0.94
N VAL A 38 6.43 5.45 -0.31
CA VAL A 38 5.11 4.83 -0.12
C VAL A 38 4.77 4.83 1.36
N VAL A 39 3.54 5.22 1.67
CA VAL A 39 2.97 5.06 3.02
C VAL A 39 1.80 4.10 2.90
N TYR A 40 1.76 3.08 3.74
CA TYR A 40 0.64 2.15 3.78
C TYR A 40 -0.08 2.24 5.12
N ARG A 41 -1.43 2.18 5.06
CA ARG A 41 -2.29 2.26 6.23
C ARG A 41 -3.35 1.18 6.17
N PHE A 42 -3.51 0.47 7.27
CA PHE A 42 -4.67 -0.40 7.45
C PHE A 42 -5.78 0.41 8.10
N ILE A 43 -6.86 0.67 7.35
CA ILE A 43 -7.92 1.57 7.79
C ILE A 43 -8.88 0.87 8.74
N THR A 44 -9.35 -0.31 8.33
CA THR A 44 -10.28 -1.11 9.13
C THR A 44 -9.92 -2.57 9.00
N SER A 45 -10.13 -3.32 10.08
CA SER A 45 -9.96 -4.76 10.10
C SER A 45 -11.28 -5.37 10.56
N THR A 46 -11.89 -6.19 9.70
CA THR A 46 -13.17 -6.79 9.98
C THR A 46 -13.04 -8.31 9.91
N ALA A 47 -13.38 -8.97 11.01
CA ALA A 47 -13.44 -10.43 11.02
C ALA A 47 -14.54 -10.88 10.07
N GLN A 48 -14.22 -11.89 9.25
CA GLN A 48 -15.20 -12.49 8.36
C GLN A 48 -15.64 -13.84 8.95
N PRO A 49 -16.79 -13.88 9.63
CA PRO A 49 -17.26 -15.13 10.16
C PRO A 49 -17.71 -16.02 9.01
N THR A 50 -17.02 -17.11 8.82
CA THR A 50 -17.47 -18.19 7.93
C THR A 50 -17.59 -19.45 8.75
N MET A 51 -18.47 -20.32 8.35
CA MET A 51 -18.68 -21.56 9.11
C MET A 51 -17.48 -22.48 9.02
N ASP A 52 -16.69 -22.36 7.95
CA ASP A 52 -15.59 -23.29 7.67
C ASP A 52 -14.22 -22.73 8.00
N THR A 53 -14.08 -21.41 8.16
CA THR A 53 -12.79 -20.77 8.40
C THR A 53 -12.92 -19.70 9.46
N ALA A 54 -12.99 -20.13 10.72
CA ALA A 54 -12.89 -19.21 11.83
C ALA A 54 -11.52 -18.50 11.79
N GLY A 55 -11.52 -17.19 12.05
CA GLY A 55 -10.27 -16.44 12.18
C GLY A 55 -9.75 -15.78 10.91
N ARG A 56 -10.56 -15.68 9.86
CA ARG A 56 -10.20 -14.84 8.73
C ARG A 56 -10.62 -13.40 8.95
N SER A 57 -9.75 -12.48 8.55
CA SER A 57 -10.02 -11.04 8.61
C SER A 57 -9.84 -10.40 7.26
N ARG A 58 -10.57 -9.34 7.04
CA ARG A 58 -10.39 -8.45 5.90
C ARG A 58 -10.04 -7.07 6.41
N SER A 59 -8.98 -6.49 5.86
CA SER A 59 -8.60 -5.12 6.17
C SER A 59 -8.62 -4.29 4.91
N ARG A 60 -9.06 -3.04 5.03
CA ARG A 60 -8.94 -2.07 3.96
C ARG A 60 -7.57 -1.44 4.06
N LEU A 61 -6.83 -1.50 2.97
CA LEU A 61 -5.48 -0.97 2.88
C LEU A 61 -5.48 0.26 2.00
N GLN A 62 -4.96 1.35 2.52
CA GLN A 62 -4.74 2.58 1.75
C GLN A 62 -3.24 2.71 1.48
N LEU A 63 -2.90 2.97 0.22
CA LEU A 63 -1.53 3.11 -0.25
C LEU A 63 -1.37 4.53 -0.77
N GLU A 64 -0.55 5.30 -0.08
CA GLU A 64 -0.26 6.68 -0.46
C GLU A 64 1.13 6.73 -1.08
N CYS A 65 1.20 7.13 -2.36
CA CYS A 65 2.45 7.19 -3.10
C CYS A 65 2.81 8.65 -3.30
N PHE A 66 3.91 9.06 -2.67
CA PHE A 66 4.36 10.45 -2.69
C PHE A 66 5.48 10.64 -3.70
N GLY A 67 5.45 11.76 -4.42
CA GLY A 67 6.48 12.10 -5.39
C GLY A 67 6.71 13.61 -5.44
N GLU A 68 7.90 14.00 -5.89
CA GLU A 68 8.22 15.41 -6.08
C GLU A 68 7.47 15.99 -7.28
N THR A 69 7.10 15.13 -8.24
CA THR A 69 6.26 15.50 -9.38
C THR A 69 5.03 14.62 -9.40
N TYR A 70 3.99 15.09 -10.08
CA TYR A 70 2.77 14.32 -10.27
C TYR A 70 3.07 12.99 -10.99
N ALA A 71 3.93 13.04 -12.01
CA ALA A 71 4.30 11.85 -12.75
C ALA A 71 4.99 10.81 -11.87
N ASP A 72 5.85 11.23 -10.97
CA ASP A 72 6.55 10.33 -10.04
C ASP A 72 5.55 9.63 -9.11
N ALA A 73 4.61 10.38 -8.55
CA ALA A 73 3.61 9.82 -7.65
C ALA A 73 2.73 8.79 -8.37
N VAL A 74 2.25 9.11 -9.57
CA VAL A 74 1.40 8.22 -10.36
C VAL A 74 2.15 6.98 -10.82
N THR A 75 3.39 7.13 -11.22
CA THR A 75 4.24 6.00 -11.65
C THR A 75 4.47 5.03 -10.49
N LEU A 76 4.74 5.57 -9.31
CA LEU A 76 4.92 4.75 -8.11
C LEU A 76 3.62 4.03 -7.74
N ARG A 77 2.48 4.72 -7.78
CA ARG A 77 1.18 4.11 -7.53
C ARG A 77 0.93 2.94 -8.48
N LYS A 78 1.24 3.11 -9.75
CA LYS A 78 1.06 2.06 -10.75
C LYS A 78 1.91 0.82 -10.41
N ALA A 79 3.15 1.01 -10.00
CA ALA A 79 4.02 -0.09 -9.59
C ALA A 79 3.48 -0.82 -8.37
N VAL A 80 2.99 -0.09 -7.37
CA VAL A 80 2.40 -0.66 -6.17
C VAL A 80 1.13 -1.44 -6.51
N VAL A 81 0.26 -0.88 -7.33
CA VAL A 81 -0.97 -1.54 -7.77
C VAL A 81 -0.66 -2.85 -8.51
N GLN A 82 0.30 -2.82 -9.42
CA GLN A 82 0.69 -4.03 -10.15
C GLN A 82 1.24 -5.12 -9.23
N THR A 83 1.96 -4.72 -8.19
CA THR A 83 2.52 -5.67 -7.23
C THR A 83 1.41 -6.35 -6.40
N LEU A 84 0.39 -5.61 -6.03
CA LEU A 84 -0.66 -6.10 -5.14
C LEU A 84 -1.88 -6.66 -5.87
N ALA A 85 -2.03 -6.39 -7.18
CA ALA A 85 -3.19 -6.87 -7.93
C ALA A 85 -3.16 -8.39 -8.03
N GLY A 86 -4.15 -9.04 -7.41
CA GLY A 86 -4.25 -10.50 -7.41
C GLY A 86 -3.14 -11.22 -6.66
N PHE A 87 -2.42 -10.56 -5.78
CA PHE A 87 -1.34 -11.17 -5.02
C PHE A 87 -1.87 -12.21 -4.03
N ARG A 88 -1.17 -13.34 -3.94
CA ARG A 88 -1.51 -14.42 -3.02
C ARG A 88 -0.25 -15.00 -2.40
N SER A 89 -0.30 -15.20 -1.09
CA SER A 89 0.75 -15.91 -0.36
C SER A 89 0.15 -16.63 0.84
N ALA A 90 1.00 -17.33 1.59
CA ALA A 90 0.56 -17.99 2.82
C ALA A 90 0.14 -16.97 3.88
N GLU A 91 0.71 -15.77 3.87
CA GLU A 91 0.45 -14.75 4.87
C GLU A 91 -0.80 -13.93 4.57
N PHE A 92 -1.05 -13.60 3.29
CA PHE A 92 -2.22 -12.81 2.93
C PHE A 92 -2.52 -12.90 1.42
N GLN A 93 -3.73 -12.45 1.09
CA GLN A 93 -4.15 -12.25 -0.30
C GLN A 93 -4.60 -10.79 -0.43
N SER A 94 -4.34 -10.18 -1.58
CA SER A 94 -4.75 -8.79 -1.81
C SER A 94 -5.58 -8.67 -3.08
N GLN A 95 -6.53 -7.74 -3.03
CA GLN A 95 -7.39 -7.39 -4.17
C GLN A 95 -7.47 -5.87 -4.25
N VAL A 96 -6.90 -5.30 -5.29
CA VAL A 96 -7.01 -3.86 -5.52
C VAL A 96 -8.41 -3.58 -6.04
N PHE A 97 -9.20 -2.83 -5.26
CA PHE A 97 -10.56 -2.47 -5.66
C PHE A 97 -10.66 -1.04 -6.17
N ASN A 98 -9.69 -0.19 -5.85
CA ASN A 98 -9.66 1.19 -6.32
C ASN A 98 -8.22 1.60 -6.64
N PRO A 99 -7.75 1.33 -7.88
CA PRO A 99 -6.35 1.59 -8.26
C PRO A 99 -6.04 3.07 -8.40
N THR A 100 -7.05 3.93 -8.48
CA THR A 100 -6.87 5.38 -8.61
C THR A 100 -7.85 6.09 -7.69
N ALA A 101 -7.70 5.83 -6.37
CA ALA A 101 -8.65 6.32 -5.39
C ALA A 101 -8.67 7.84 -5.29
N ASP A 102 -7.50 8.47 -5.32
CA ASP A 102 -7.40 9.92 -5.23
C ASP A 102 -6.02 10.38 -5.68
N ASP A 103 -5.96 11.62 -6.14
CA ASP A 103 -4.70 12.30 -6.45
C ASP A 103 -4.77 13.68 -5.81
N GLY A 104 -3.66 14.11 -5.21
CA GLY A 104 -3.63 15.38 -4.55
C GLY A 104 -2.26 16.01 -4.49
N PHE A 105 -2.23 17.22 -3.97
CA PHE A 105 -1.01 17.94 -3.69
C PHE A 105 -1.02 18.38 -2.23
N ASP A 106 0.01 18.00 -1.50
CA ASP A 106 0.17 18.40 -0.11
C ASP A 106 0.92 19.72 -0.07
N GLN A 107 0.22 20.81 0.25
CA GLN A 107 0.79 22.15 0.26
C GLN A 107 1.79 22.35 1.39
N ASP A 108 1.62 21.65 2.51
CA ASP A 108 2.53 21.79 3.64
C ASP A 108 3.88 21.14 3.34
N LEU A 109 3.86 20.01 2.64
CA LEU A 109 5.07 19.26 2.31
C LEU A 109 5.56 19.54 0.88
N LEU A 110 4.80 20.30 0.08
CA LEU A 110 5.11 20.63 -1.31
C LEU A 110 5.38 19.39 -2.15
N GLN A 111 4.49 18.39 -2.03
CA GLN A 111 4.64 17.13 -2.73
C GLN A 111 3.30 16.60 -3.24
N TYR A 112 3.36 15.81 -4.30
CA TYR A 112 2.18 15.17 -4.86
C TYR A 112 1.94 13.82 -4.20
N VAL A 113 0.67 13.46 -4.05
CA VAL A 113 0.28 12.17 -3.52
C VAL A 113 -0.70 11.49 -4.48
N ALA A 114 -0.48 10.23 -4.76
CA ALA A 114 -1.39 9.39 -5.54
C ALA A 114 -1.80 8.20 -4.66
N ILE A 115 -3.10 7.99 -4.52
CA ILE A 115 -3.65 7.03 -3.56
C ILE A 115 -4.33 5.88 -4.30
N ALA A 116 -4.08 4.66 -3.83
CA ALA A 116 -4.79 3.46 -4.24
C ALA A 116 -5.33 2.74 -3.01
N GLU A 117 -6.37 1.94 -3.20
CA GLU A 117 -6.97 1.18 -2.11
C GLU A 117 -7.12 -0.29 -2.50
N ALA A 118 -6.90 -1.16 -1.53
CA ALA A 118 -7.00 -2.60 -1.70
C ALA A 118 -7.64 -3.23 -0.48
N TYR A 119 -8.23 -4.41 -0.67
CA TYR A 119 -8.57 -5.29 0.44
C TYR A 119 -7.44 -6.30 0.65
N VAL A 120 -7.15 -6.56 1.90
CA VAL A 120 -6.16 -7.56 2.30
C VAL A 120 -6.88 -8.58 3.17
N PHE A 121 -6.78 -9.85 2.78
CA PHE A 121 -7.40 -10.97 3.50
C PHE A 121 -6.31 -11.80 4.16
N PHE A 122 -6.44 -12.04 5.45
CA PHE A 122 -5.42 -12.75 6.22
C PHE A 122 -6.04 -13.57 7.34
N ALA A 123 -5.30 -14.57 7.81
CA ALA A 123 -5.71 -15.34 8.97
C ALA A 123 -5.42 -14.56 10.26
N VAL A 124 -6.32 -14.67 11.19
CA VAL A 124 -6.18 -14.06 12.50
C VAL A 124 -5.40 -14.98 13.44
#